data_6fff223dad71d36aa4f0edbe4c8c2634
#
_entry.id   6fff223dad71d36aa4f0edbe4c8c2634
#
_cell.length_a   1.000
_cell.length_b   1.000
_cell.length_c   1.000
_cell.angle_alpha   90.00
_cell.angle_beta   90.00
_cell.angle_gamma   90.00
#
_symmetry.space_group_name_H-M   'P 1'
#
loop_
_entity.id
_entity.type
_entity.pdbx_description
1 polymer ?
#
loop_
_entity_poly.entity_id
_entity_poly.type
_entity_poly.pdbx_seq_one_letter_code
_entity_poly.pdbx_strand_id
1 'polypeptide(L)'
;MIPQHHLPADIERTSLSIITAELEVLGLTPPPETAAVVKRVIHTTADFDYAKNLRFTPGAVAAGVAALRSGTPIITDTNMALSGISKPALARLGGSALCYMADPEVARIAAETGTTRAVASMHRAAQEHPGAILAVGNAPTALLTIVEEIEAGLRPALVIAVPVGFVNVVESKEALFAACAAHGVPAIAAMGRKGGSTVAAAVCNALVYSAAEMLDPAARGWK
;
A
#
# COMPACT_ATOMS: atom_id res chain seq x y z
N MET A 1 -8.77 12.63 34.28
CA MET A 1 -9.52 12.81 33.02
C MET A 1 -10.06 11.44 32.64
N ILE A 2 -11.37 11.26 32.54
CA ILE A 2 -11.98 9.99 32.11
C ILE A 2 -11.99 10.00 30.57
N PRO A 3 -11.40 9.02 29.88
CA PRO A 3 -11.46 8.96 28.42
C PRO A 3 -12.93 8.93 27.94
N GLN A 4 -13.25 9.69 26.90
CA GLN A 4 -14.64 9.77 26.39
C GLN A 4 -15.04 8.50 25.60
N HIS A 5 -14.07 7.72 25.12
CA HIS A 5 -14.28 6.51 24.33
C HIS A 5 -13.41 5.38 24.89
N HIS A 6 -14.03 4.21 25.11
CA HIS A 6 -13.35 3.03 25.65
C HIS A 6 -13.35 1.85 24.68
N LEU A 7 -14.32 1.82 23.75
CA LEU A 7 -14.44 0.73 22.78
C LEU A 7 -13.58 1.03 21.53
N PRO A 8 -12.77 0.07 21.07
CA PRO A 8 -11.89 0.27 19.92
C PRO A 8 -12.63 0.74 18.65
N ALA A 9 -13.83 0.24 18.41
CA ALA A 9 -14.64 0.63 17.27
C ALA A 9 -15.07 2.11 17.34
N ASP A 10 -15.41 2.63 18.51
CA ASP A 10 -15.83 4.01 18.69
C ASP A 10 -14.65 4.98 18.58
N ILE A 11 -13.48 4.56 19.10
CA ILE A 11 -12.24 5.33 18.97
C ILE A 11 -11.89 5.53 17.50
N GLU A 12 -11.92 4.47 16.70
CA GLU A 12 -11.59 4.57 15.27
C GLU A 12 -12.63 5.38 14.50
N ARG A 13 -13.93 5.18 14.75
CA ARG A 13 -15.00 5.99 14.11
C ARG A 13 -14.84 7.46 14.44
N THR A 14 -14.61 7.79 15.70
CA THR A 14 -14.39 9.18 16.13
C THR A 14 -13.14 9.77 15.45
N SER A 15 -12.03 9.03 15.40
CA SER A 15 -10.83 9.48 14.71
C SER A 15 -11.09 9.75 13.22
N LEU A 16 -11.77 8.85 12.51
CA LEU A 16 -12.12 9.04 11.10
C LEU A 16 -13.11 10.21 10.88
N SER A 17 -14.00 10.46 11.83
CA SER A 17 -14.91 11.62 11.81
C SER A 17 -14.14 12.93 11.97
N ILE A 18 -13.19 13.00 12.91
CA ILE A 18 -12.31 14.16 13.12
C ILE A 18 -11.50 14.42 11.84
N ILE A 19 -10.86 13.40 11.27
CA ILE A 19 -10.10 13.52 10.02
C ILE A 19 -10.98 14.07 8.89
N THR A 20 -12.24 13.61 8.80
CA THR A 20 -13.17 14.09 7.77
C THR A 20 -13.46 15.57 7.94
N ALA A 21 -13.81 16.02 9.16
CA ALA A 21 -14.09 17.42 9.45
C ALA A 21 -12.87 18.32 9.21
N GLU A 22 -11.68 17.89 9.60
CA GLU A 22 -10.45 18.65 9.36
C GLU A 22 -10.11 18.74 7.86
N LEU A 23 -10.30 17.67 7.08
CA LEU A 23 -10.13 17.71 5.63
C LEU A 23 -11.08 18.70 4.95
N GLU A 24 -12.33 18.79 5.41
CA GLU A 24 -13.31 19.77 4.92
C GLU A 24 -12.86 21.20 5.23
N VAL A 25 -12.42 21.48 6.47
CA VAL A 25 -11.90 22.79 6.88
C VAL A 25 -10.67 23.20 6.06
N LEU A 26 -9.79 22.23 5.75
CA LEU A 26 -8.59 22.47 4.94
C LEU A 26 -8.88 22.58 3.42
N GLY A 27 -10.10 22.31 2.98
CA GLY A 27 -10.44 22.26 1.56
C GLY A 27 -9.75 21.11 0.80
N LEU A 28 -9.46 20.02 1.49
CA LEU A 28 -8.70 18.86 0.99
C LEU A 28 -9.55 17.59 0.90
N THR A 29 -10.86 17.72 0.78
CA THR A 29 -11.78 16.56 0.70
C THR A 29 -11.42 15.67 -0.48
N PRO A 30 -10.98 14.41 -0.25
CA PRO A 30 -10.63 13.50 -1.32
C PRO A 30 -11.89 13.02 -2.08
N PRO A 31 -11.76 12.67 -3.37
CA PRO A 31 -12.83 12.04 -4.12
C PRO A 31 -13.35 10.78 -3.40
N PRO A 32 -14.66 10.48 -3.48
CA PRO A 32 -15.28 9.34 -2.77
C PRO A 32 -14.56 8.01 -3.00
N GLU A 33 -14.09 7.77 -4.23
CA GLU A 33 -13.40 6.53 -4.62
C GLU A 33 -12.03 6.34 -3.96
N THR A 34 -11.36 7.42 -3.55
CA THR A 34 -10.04 7.38 -2.89
C THR A 34 -10.10 7.68 -1.40
N ALA A 35 -11.24 8.15 -0.91
CA ALA A 35 -11.39 8.67 0.45
C ALA A 35 -11.01 7.66 1.55
N ALA A 36 -11.36 6.38 1.37
CA ALA A 36 -11.04 5.33 2.34
C ALA A 36 -9.52 5.16 2.49
N VAL A 37 -8.76 5.21 1.38
CA VAL A 37 -7.30 5.10 1.39
C VAL A 37 -6.69 6.34 2.03
N VAL A 38 -7.07 7.54 1.57
CA VAL A 38 -6.53 8.80 2.10
C VAL A 38 -6.75 8.93 3.60
N LYS A 39 -7.99 8.72 4.07
CA LYS A 39 -8.33 8.80 5.50
C LYS A 39 -7.59 7.75 6.33
N ARG A 40 -7.41 6.53 5.82
CA ARG A 40 -6.67 5.48 6.52
C ARG A 40 -5.19 5.82 6.66
N VAL A 41 -4.58 6.40 5.64
CA VAL A 41 -3.19 6.86 5.71
C VAL A 41 -3.04 8.01 6.71
N ILE A 42 -3.93 9.00 6.68
CA ILE A 42 -3.94 10.10 7.66
C ILE A 42 -4.16 9.57 9.09
N HIS A 43 -5.09 8.63 9.27
CA HIS A 43 -5.32 7.99 10.58
C HIS A 43 -4.06 7.31 11.13
N THR A 44 -3.24 6.71 10.26
CA THR A 44 -2.01 6.02 10.65
C THR A 44 -0.87 6.98 10.97
N THR A 45 -0.82 8.14 10.31
CA THR A 45 0.33 9.05 10.33
C THR A 45 0.08 10.36 11.07
N ALA A 46 -1.18 10.72 11.33
CA ALA A 46 -1.64 12.03 11.77
C ALA A 46 -1.15 13.17 10.85
N ASP A 47 -0.93 12.91 9.55
CA ASP A 47 -0.32 13.84 8.59
C ASP A 47 -1.27 14.09 7.42
N PHE A 48 -1.85 15.30 7.39
CA PHE A 48 -2.81 15.72 6.36
C PHE A 48 -2.18 16.00 4.99
N ASP A 49 -0.86 16.13 4.89
CA ASP A 49 -0.19 16.29 3.59
C ASP A 49 -0.44 15.10 2.66
N TYR A 50 -0.76 13.92 3.21
CA TYR A 50 -1.13 12.77 2.38
C TYR A 50 -2.39 13.00 1.54
N ALA A 51 -3.29 13.89 1.93
CA ALA A 51 -4.41 14.29 1.08
C ALA A 51 -3.98 14.98 -0.22
N LYS A 52 -2.81 15.65 -0.21
CA LYS A 52 -2.21 16.30 -1.37
C LYS A 52 -1.23 15.39 -2.13
N ASN A 53 -0.51 14.56 -1.38
CA ASN A 53 0.65 13.82 -1.92
C ASN A 53 0.30 12.44 -2.45
N LEU A 54 -0.83 11.85 -2.03
CA LEU A 54 -1.31 10.60 -2.62
C LEU A 54 -1.79 10.83 -4.05
N ARG A 55 -1.26 10.05 -4.98
CA ARG A 55 -1.66 10.00 -6.38
C ARG A 55 -2.19 8.63 -6.72
N PHE A 56 -3.20 8.61 -7.57
CA PHE A 56 -3.89 7.40 -8.01
C PHE A 56 -3.95 7.42 -9.53
N THR A 57 -3.60 6.34 -10.19
CA THR A 57 -4.00 6.15 -11.58
C THR A 57 -5.53 5.95 -11.66
N PRO A 58 -6.19 6.26 -12.78
CA PRO A 58 -7.62 6.06 -12.90
C PRO A 58 -8.04 4.64 -12.54
N GLY A 59 -9.02 4.51 -11.65
CA GLY A 59 -9.56 3.21 -11.23
C GLY A 59 -8.65 2.37 -10.31
N ALA A 60 -7.50 2.87 -9.83
CA ALA A 60 -6.54 2.09 -9.05
C ALA A 60 -7.15 1.43 -7.79
N VAL A 61 -7.99 2.16 -7.05
CA VAL A 61 -8.66 1.62 -5.86
C VAL A 61 -9.62 0.50 -6.23
N ALA A 62 -10.43 0.70 -7.27
CA ALA A 62 -11.38 -0.32 -7.75
C ALA A 62 -10.64 -1.58 -8.23
N ALA A 63 -9.53 -1.42 -8.97
CA ALA A 63 -8.70 -2.54 -9.43
C ALA A 63 -8.11 -3.32 -8.25
N GLY A 64 -7.55 -2.62 -7.26
CA GLY A 64 -7.02 -3.26 -6.05
C GLY A 64 -8.09 -4.01 -5.25
N VAL A 65 -9.27 -3.44 -5.09
CA VAL A 65 -10.42 -4.08 -4.42
C VAL A 65 -10.87 -5.33 -5.18
N ALA A 66 -10.98 -5.25 -6.52
CA ALA A 66 -11.37 -6.39 -7.35
C ALA A 66 -10.33 -7.52 -7.28
N ALA A 67 -9.04 -7.20 -7.35
CA ALA A 67 -7.96 -8.17 -7.21
C ALA A 67 -8.01 -8.89 -5.86
N LEU A 68 -8.22 -8.14 -4.76
CA LEU A 68 -8.32 -8.73 -3.42
C LEU A 68 -9.54 -9.66 -3.28
N ARG A 69 -10.69 -9.30 -3.87
CA ARG A 69 -11.87 -10.16 -3.91
C ARG A 69 -11.65 -11.46 -4.68
N SER A 70 -10.71 -11.46 -5.61
CA SER A 70 -10.29 -12.66 -6.35
C SER A 70 -9.19 -13.47 -5.65
N GLY A 71 -8.82 -13.12 -4.41
CA GLY A 71 -7.78 -13.80 -3.64
C GLY A 71 -6.34 -13.47 -4.08
N THR A 72 -6.14 -12.40 -4.87
CA THR A 72 -4.81 -11.98 -5.33
C THR A 72 -3.88 -11.71 -4.14
N PRO A 73 -2.64 -12.25 -4.14
CA PRO A 73 -1.70 -12.04 -3.05
C PRO A 73 -1.16 -10.61 -3.03
N ILE A 74 -0.83 -10.13 -1.83
CA ILE A 74 -0.07 -8.89 -1.62
C ILE A 74 1.39 -9.26 -1.36
N ILE A 75 2.33 -8.66 -2.09
CA ILE A 75 3.76 -8.85 -1.85
C ILE A 75 4.37 -7.53 -1.39
N THR A 76 5.03 -7.57 -0.23
CA THR A 76 5.64 -6.38 0.39
C THR A 76 7.15 -6.41 0.30
N ASP A 77 7.77 -5.23 0.26
CA ASP A 77 9.22 -5.05 0.30
C ASP A 77 9.82 -5.12 1.71
N THR A 78 8.97 -5.20 2.75
CA THR A 78 9.44 -5.30 4.14
C THR A 78 8.54 -6.20 4.99
N ASN A 79 9.13 -6.91 5.94
CA ASN A 79 8.37 -7.67 6.95
C ASN A 79 7.53 -6.76 7.87
N MET A 80 7.93 -5.50 8.04
CA MET A 80 7.15 -4.52 8.80
C MET A 80 5.82 -4.22 8.10
N ALA A 81 5.81 -3.97 6.79
CA ALA A 81 4.59 -3.79 6.02
C ALA A 81 3.73 -5.06 6.05
N LEU A 82 4.34 -6.24 5.82
CA LEU A 82 3.67 -7.53 5.92
C LEU A 82 2.98 -7.73 7.28
N SER A 83 3.67 -7.38 8.38
CA SER A 83 3.12 -7.54 9.73
C SER A 83 1.95 -6.59 10.00
N GLY A 84 1.93 -5.41 9.37
CA GLY A 84 0.87 -4.42 9.52
C GLY A 84 -0.41 -4.74 8.75
N ILE A 85 -0.39 -5.68 7.80
CA ILE A 85 -1.58 -6.07 7.03
C ILE A 85 -2.48 -6.97 7.86
N SER A 86 -3.78 -6.70 7.87
CA SER A 86 -4.80 -7.46 8.60
C SER A 86 -4.95 -8.88 8.04
N LYS A 87 -4.35 -9.86 8.70
CA LYS A 87 -4.44 -11.28 8.31
C LYS A 87 -5.87 -11.81 8.37
N PRO A 88 -6.68 -11.50 9.43
CA PRO A 88 -8.06 -12.00 9.50
C PRO A 88 -8.94 -11.47 8.37
N ALA A 89 -8.79 -10.19 8.00
CA ALA A 89 -9.56 -9.61 6.91
C ALA A 89 -9.13 -10.16 5.56
N LEU A 90 -7.82 -10.36 5.35
CA LEU A 90 -7.29 -10.92 4.11
C LEU A 90 -7.71 -12.39 3.93
N ALA A 91 -7.73 -13.18 5.03
CA ALA A 91 -8.18 -14.57 5.01
C ALA A 91 -9.65 -14.72 4.61
N ARG A 92 -10.53 -13.76 4.95
CA ARG A 92 -11.94 -13.75 4.50
C ARG A 92 -12.07 -13.65 2.98
N LEU A 93 -11.06 -13.08 2.31
CA LEU A 93 -11.02 -12.93 0.87
C LEU A 93 -10.29 -14.11 0.17
N GLY A 94 -9.86 -15.13 0.94
CA GLY A 94 -9.00 -16.20 0.42
C GLY A 94 -7.61 -15.72 -0.02
N GLY A 95 -7.25 -14.49 0.35
CA GLY A 95 -5.99 -13.86 -0.02
C GLY A 95 -4.85 -14.18 0.94
N SER A 96 -3.63 -13.85 0.51
CA SER A 96 -2.40 -13.99 1.29
C SER A 96 -1.54 -12.74 1.19
N ALA A 97 -0.59 -12.60 2.12
CA ALA A 97 0.44 -11.58 2.04
C ALA A 97 1.81 -12.21 2.26
N LEU A 98 2.78 -11.83 1.44
CA LEU A 98 4.13 -12.41 1.38
C LEU A 98 5.19 -11.31 1.44
N CYS A 99 6.40 -11.69 1.90
CA CYS A 99 7.59 -10.85 1.84
C CYS A 99 8.82 -11.76 1.71
N TYR A 100 9.60 -11.57 0.66
CA TYR A 100 10.78 -12.40 0.37
C TYR A 100 12.07 -11.89 1.01
N MET A 101 12.05 -10.75 1.73
CA MET A 101 13.24 -10.10 2.27
C MET A 101 14.05 -10.94 3.27
N ALA A 102 13.42 -11.87 3.95
CA ALA A 102 14.08 -12.78 4.89
C ALA A 102 14.44 -14.15 4.26
N ASP A 103 14.11 -14.36 2.99
CA ASP A 103 14.39 -15.62 2.30
C ASP A 103 15.90 -15.77 2.05
N PRO A 104 16.53 -16.89 2.47
CA PRO A 104 17.96 -17.14 2.26
C PRO A 104 18.36 -17.12 0.78
N GLU A 105 17.49 -17.60 -0.12
CA GLU A 105 17.76 -17.62 -1.55
C GLU A 105 17.81 -16.22 -2.14
N VAL A 106 16.89 -15.31 -1.72
CA VAL A 106 16.93 -13.89 -2.08
C VAL A 106 18.23 -13.24 -1.59
N ALA A 107 18.68 -13.59 -0.38
CA ALA A 107 19.94 -13.08 0.14
C ALA A 107 21.14 -13.57 -0.68
N ARG A 108 21.13 -14.86 -1.09
CA ARG A 108 22.18 -15.46 -1.95
C ARG A 108 22.23 -14.78 -3.31
N ILE A 109 21.08 -14.69 -4.00
CA ILE A 109 20.99 -14.05 -5.32
C ILE A 109 21.46 -12.59 -5.25
N ALA A 110 21.04 -11.82 -4.25
CA ALA A 110 21.46 -10.43 -4.08
C ALA A 110 22.99 -10.30 -3.93
N ALA A 111 23.63 -11.20 -3.18
CA ALA A 111 25.07 -11.24 -3.01
C ALA A 111 25.81 -11.61 -4.31
N GLU A 112 25.34 -12.61 -5.03
CA GLU A 112 25.96 -13.10 -6.28
C GLU A 112 25.82 -12.11 -7.42
N THR A 113 24.71 -11.39 -7.51
CA THR A 113 24.46 -10.39 -8.56
C THR A 113 24.93 -9.00 -8.19
N GLY A 114 25.45 -8.77 -6.98
CA GLY A 114 25.93 -7.46 -6.53
C GLY A 114 24.80 -6.43 -6.36
N THR A 115 23.57 -6.88 -6.07
CA THR A 115 22.40 -6.03 -5.94
C THR A 115 21.83 -6.04 -4.51
N THR A 116 20.70 -5.35 -4.27
CA THR A 116 20.04 -5.35 -2.97
C THR A 116 19.04 -6.50 -2.85
N ARG A 117 18.76 -6.96 -1.61
CA ARG A 117 17.69 -7.93 -1.37
C ARG A 117 16.32 -7.43 -1.87
N ALA A 118 16.10 -6.11 -1.85
CA ALA A 118 14.85 -5.52 -2.32
C ALA A 118 14.68 -5.72 -3.84
N VAL A 119 15.74 -5.56 -4.61
CA VAL A 119 15.79 -5.85 -6.05
C VAL A 119 15.51 -7.33 -6.31
N ALA A 120 16.30 -8.23 -5.71
CA ALA A 120 16.13 -9.67 -5.88
C ALA A 120 14.73 -10.16 -5.44
N SER A 121 14.18 -9.57 -4.36
CA SER A 121 12.83 -9.84 -3.88
C SER A 121 11.75 -9.47 -4.90
N MET A 122 11.87 -8.31 -5.56
CA MET A 122 10.88 -7.86 -6.55
C MET A 122 10.98 -8.64 -7.87
N HIS A 123 12.18 -9.00 -8.33
CA HIS A 123 12.34 -9.92 -9.46
C HIS A 123 11.64 -11.26 -9.19
N ARG A 124 11.86 -11.83 -8.01
CA ARG A 124 11.18 -13.07 -7.61
C ARG A 124 9.66 -12.90 -7.56
N ALA A 125 9.19 -11.79 -7.00
CA ALA A 125 7.76 -11.46 -6.95
C ALA A 125 7.15 -11.39 -8.37
N ALA A 126 7.85 -10.77 -9.32
CA ALA A 126 7.42 -10.67 -10.71
C ALA A 126 7.34 -12.05 -11.40
N GLN A 127 8.28 -12.94 -11.11
CA GLN A 127 8.33 -14.29 -11.69
C GLN A 127 7.27 -15.23 -11.09
N GLU A 128 7.16 -15.27 -9.75
CA GLU A 128 6.28 -16.24 -9.07
C GLU A 128 4.82 -15.76 -9.03
N HIS A 129 4.59 -14.43 -9.04
CA HIS A 129 3.27 -13.82 -8.87
C HIS A 129 3.06 -12.62 -9.80
N PRO A 130 3.07 -12.79 -11.13
CA PRO A 130 3.03 -11.68 -12.10
C PRO A 130 1.79 -10.80 -11.99
N GLY A 131 0.68 -11.34 -11.46
CA GLY A 131 -0.58 -10.59 -11.24
C GLY A 131 -0.79 -10.11 -9.80
N ALA A 132 0.23 -10.14 -8.93
CA ALA A 132 0.10 -9.74 -7.53
C ALA A 132 -0.15 -8.24 -7.34
N ILE A 133 -0.56 -7.86 -6.12
CA ILE A 133 -0.46 -6.49 -5.64
C ILE A 133 0.95 -6.31 -5.04
N LEU A 134 1.75 -5.41 -5.61
CA LEU A 134 3.11 -5.13 -5.14
C LEU A 134 3.08 -3.87 -4.24
N ALA A 135 3.49 -4.01 -2.98
CA ALA A 135 3.44 -2.91 -2.00
C ALA A 135 4.84 -2.57 -1.48
N VAL A 136 5.38 -1.44 -1.92
CA VAL A 136 6.72 -0.96 -1.58
C VAL A 136 6.62 0.21 -0.61
N GLY A 137 7.09 -0.02 0.62
CA GLY A 137 7.07 0.97 1.71
C GLY A 137 8.44 1.47 2.15
N ASN A 138 9.54 0.87 1.65
CA ASN A 138 10.88 1.22 2.11
C ASN A 138 11.90 1.43 0.98
N ALA A 139 12.02 0.51 0.03
CA ALA A 139 13.15 0.48 -0.89
C ALA A 139 12.84 1.17 -2.25
N PRO A 140 13.44 2.34 -2.55
CA PRO A 140 13.33 2.95 -3.88
C PRO A 140 13.83 2.03 -5.00
N THR A 141 14.85 1.22 -4.73
CA THR A 141 15.38 0.24 -5.69
C THR A 141 14.36 -0.83 -6.06
N ALA A 142 13.47 -1.21 -5.14
CA ALA A 142 12.35 -2.12 -5.45
C ALA A 142 11.39 -1.49 -6.47
N LEU A 143 11.13 -0.18 -6.39
CA LEU A 143 10.28 0.51 -7.38
C LEU A 143 10.94 0.53 -8.75
N LEU A 144 12.24 0.80 -8.84
CA LEU A 144 12.97 0.80 -10.10
C LEU A 144 12.95 -0.58 -10.75
N THR A 145 13.13 -1.65 -9.97
CA THR A 145 12.96 -3.03 -10.46
C THR A 145 11.55 -3.27 -11.01
N ILE A 146 10.50 -2.81 -10.32
CA ILE A 146 9.12 -2.95 -10.80
C ILE A 146 8.93 -2.16 -12.11
N VAL A 147 9.55 -1.00 -12.28
CA VAL A 147 9.55 -0.25 -13.56
C VAL A 147 10.12 -1.10 -14.69
N GLU A 148 11.33 -1.66 -14.49
CA GLU A 148 12.00 -2.51 -15.47
C GLU A 148 11.12 -3.72 -15.85
N GLU A 149 10.51 -4.37 -14.86
CA GLU A 149 9.61 -5.50 -15.09
C GLU A 149 8.33 -5.10 -15.84
N ILE A 150 7.73 -3.93 -15.54
CA ILE A 150 6.56 -3.41 -16.28
C ILE A 150 6.91 -3.11 -17.73
N GLU A 151 8.07 -2.53 -17.99
CA GLU A 151 8.57 -2.27 -19.33
C GLU A 151 8.86 -3.58 -20.09
N ALA A 152 9.30 -4.62 -19.37
CA ALA A 152 9.48 -5.98 -19.89
C ALA A 152 8.17 -6.76 -20.08
N GLY A 153 7.02 -6.21 -19.69
CA GLY A 153 5.70 -6.81 -19.92
C GLY A 153 4.95 -7.28 -18.67
N LEU A 154 5.50 -7.10 -17.47
CA LEU A 154 4.78 -7.41 -16.23
C LEU A 154 3.51 -6.55 -16.10
N ARG A 155 2.42 -7.16 -15.65
CA ARG A 155 1.14 -6.46 -15.43
C ARG A 155 0.58 -6.83 -14.05
N PRO A 156 1.12 -6.26 -12.96
CA PRO A 156 0.61 -6.47 -11.61
C PRO A 156 -0.81 -5.90 -11.49
N ALA A 157 -1.62 -6.48 -10.62
CA ALA A 157 -2.99 -6.00 -10.39
C ALA A 157 -3.02 -4.59 -9.79
N LEU A 158 -2.01 -4.24 -9.00
CA LEU A 158 -1.82 -2.90 -8.45
C LEU A 158 -0.37 -2.74 -7.95
N VAL A 159 0.19 -1.54 -8.09
CA VAL A 159 1.43 -1.16 -7.40
C VAL A 159 1.13 -0.07 -6.36
N ILE A 160 1.55 -0.31 -5.10
CA ILE A 160 1.50 0.65 -4.00
C ILE A 160 2.93 1.16 -3.80
N ALA A 161 3.20 2.40 -4.21
CA ALA A 161 4.52 3.02 -4.26
C ALA A 161 4.65 4.11 -3.20
N VAL A 162 4.96 3.72 -1.97
CA VAL A 162 5.01 4.62 -0.82
C VAL A 162 6.32 4.49 0.00
N PRO A 163 7.51 4.29 -0.63
CA PRO A 163 8.75 4.26 0.15
C PRO A 163 9.02 5.63 0.78
N VAL A 164 9.68 5.61 1.95
CA VAL A 164 10.15 6.80 2.65
C VAL A 164 11.66 6.96 2.41
N GLY A 165 12.15 8.19 2.35
CA GLY A 165 13.59 8.43 2.37
C GLY A 165 14.04 9.68 1.62
N PHE A 166 15.37 9.73 1.36
CA PHE A 166 16.04 10.91 0.83
C PHE A 166 16.83 10.64 -0.47
N VAL A 167 17.22 9.39 -0.71
CA VAL A 167 18.03 9.01 -1.88
C VAL A 167 17.17 8.27 -2.88
N ASN A 168 17.04 8.79 -4.09
CA ASN A 168 16.28 8.23 -5.21
C ASN A 168 14.78 7.95 -4.91
N VAL A 169 14.23 8.49 -3.81
CA VAL A 169 12.85 8.20 -3.40
C VAL A 169 11.85 8.91 -4.28
N VAL A 170 12.08 10.19 -4.56
CA VAL A 170 11.17 11.00 -5.39
C VAL A 170 11.22 10.48 -6.82
N GLU A 171 12.41 10.34 -7.36
CA GLU A 171 12.67 9.90 -8.73
C GLU A 171 12.08 8.51 -9.02
N SER A 172 12.24 7.56 -8.08
CA SER A 172 11.69 6.21 -8.23
C SER A 172 10.17 6.16 -8.24
N LYS A 173 9.51 7.01 -7.44
CA LYS A 173 8.05 7.12 -7.42
C LYS A 173 7.52 7.76 -8.70
N GLU A 174 8.18 8.81 -9.18
CA GLU A 174 7.82 9.49 -10.43
C GLU A 174 7.99 8.55 -11.62
N ALA A 175 9.13 7.85 -11.70
CA ALA A 175 9.38 6.86 -12.75
C ALA A 175 8.34 5.73 -12.74
N LEU A 176 8.05 5.17 -11.54
CA LEU A 176 7.05 4.12 -11.44
C LEU A 176 5.66 4.61 -11.84
N PHE A 177 5.24 5.77 -11.34
CA PHE A 177 3.90 6.28 -11.63
C PHE A 177 3.72 6.58 -13.12
N ALA A 178 4.77 7.08 -13.79
CA ALA A 178 4.81 7.30 -15.23
C ALA A 178 4.75 5.98 -16.01
N ALA A 179 5.55 4.97 -15.65
CA ALA A 179 5.53 3.66 -16.27
C ALA A 179 4.15 2.98 -16.11
N CYS A 180 3.59 3.02 -14.89
CA CYS A 180 2.24 2.49 -14.64
C CYS A 180 1.19 3.17 -15.52
N ALA A 181 1.22 4.51 -15.64
CA ALA A 181 0.29 5.25 -16.50
C ALA A 181 0.45 4.89 -17.97
N ALA A 182 1.69 4.78 -18.46
CA ALA A 182 2.00 4.45 -19.85
C ALA A 182 1.55 3.03 -20.25
N HIS A 183 1.65 2.09 -19.32
CA HIS A 183 1.35 0.67 -19.54
C HIS A 183 -0.01 0.21 -19.01
N GLY A 184 -0.86 1.12 -18.53
CA GLY A 184 -2.19 0.80 -18.01
C GLY A 184 -2.18 -0.02 -16.72
N VAL A 185 -1.10 0.05 -15.94
CA VAL A 185 -0.97 -0.63 -14.64
C VAL A 185 -1.59 0.25 -13.55
N PRO A 186 -2.51 -0.28 -12.73
CA PRO A 186 -3.05 0.48 -11.60
C PRO A 186 -1.95 0.81 -10.57
N ALA A 187 -1.92 2.07 -10.08
CA ALA A 187 -0.93 2.48 -9.09
C ALA A 187 -1.50 3.48 -8.06
N ILE A 188 -1.00 3.37 -6.82
CA ILE A 188 -1.21 4.31 -5.73
C ILE A 188 0.18 4.73 -5.23
N ALA A 189 0.52 6.01 -5.32
CA ALA A 189 1.83 6.52 -4.91
C ALA A 189 1.71 7.67 -3.91
N ALA A 190 2.61 7.71 -2.90
CA ALA A 190 2.78 8.87 -2.05
C ALA A 190 3.95 9.71 -2.57
N MET A 191 3.67 10.76 -3.32
CA MET A 191 4.70 11.59 -3.96
C MET A 191 5.58 12.33 -2.93
N GLY A 192 6.78 12.72 -3.36
CA GLY A 192 7.77 13.32 -2.48
C GLY A 192 8.46 12.30 -1.57
N ARG A 193 8.98 12.75 -0.43
CA ARG A 193 9.84 11.95 0.46
C ARG A 193 9.07 11.15 1.52
N LYS A 194 7.81 11.50 1.79
CA LYS A 194 6.97 10.86 2.81
C LYS A 194 6.51 9.47 2.36
N GLY A 195 6.39 8.57 3.30
CA GLY A 195 5.97 7.19 3.08
C GLY A 195 6.35 6.30 4.26
N GLY A 196 6.56 5.03 3.99
CA GLY A 196 7.02 4.06 4.99
C GLY A 196 6.23 2.76 4.97
N SER A 197 6.78 1.73 5.62
CA SER A 197 6.12 0.41 5.72
C SER A 197 4.76 0.48 6.40
N THR A 198 4.58 1.40 7.37
CA THR A 198 3.28 1.64 8.02
C THR A 198 2.27 2.25 7.05
N VAL A 199 2.73 3.16 6.17
CA VAL A 199 1.89 3.75 5.12
C VAL A 199 1.49 2.69 4.09
N ALA A 200 2.42 1.83 3.67
CA ALA A 200 2.12 0.70 2.77
C ALA A 200 1.06 -0.22 3.39
N ALA A 201 1.22 -0.61 4.65
CA ALA A 201 0.24 -1.41 5.37
C ALA A 201 -1.12 -0.69 5.51
N ALA A 202 -1.13 0.63 5.73
CA ALA A 202 -2.36 1.42 5.81
C ALA A 202 -3.13 1.42 4.49
N VAL A 203 -2.44 1.62 3.35
CA VAL A 203 -3.04 1.54 2.01
C VAL A 203 -3.58 0.12 1.77
N CYS A 204 -2.78 -0.93 2.03
CA CYS A 204 -3.23 -2.32 1.91
C CYS A 204 -4.48 -2.58 2.75
N ASN A 205 -4.50 -2.15 4.02
CA ASN A 205 -5.64 -2.35 4.91
C ASN A 205 -6.90 -1.59 4.45
N ALA A 206 -6.76 -0.37 3.91
CA ALA A 206 -7.89 0.34 3.34
C ALA A 206 -8.53 -0.44 2.19
N LEU A 207 -7.72 -1.03 1.29
CA LEU A 207 -8.19 -1.85 0.18
C LEU A 207 -8.80 -3.18 0.67
N VAL A 208 -8.13 -3.85 1.61
CA VAL A 208 -8.60 -5.13 2.20
C VAL A 208 -9.94 -4.93 2.91
N TYR A 209 -10.07 -3.86 3.72
CA TYR A 209 -11.33 -3.56 4.41
C TYR A 209 -12.44 -3.16 3.44
N SER A 210 -12.11 -2.45 2.35
CA SER A 210 -13.08 -2.14 1.29
C SER A 210 -13.54 -3.42 0.57
N ALA A 211 -12.60 -4.32 0.25
CA ALA A 211 -12.89 -5.58 -0.43
C ALA A 211 -13.75 -6.53 0.42
N ALA A 212 -13.46 -6.61 1.73
CA ALA A 212 -14.14 -7.47 2.70
C ALA A 212 -15.40 -6.83 3.32
N GLU A 213 -15.79 -5.62 2.89
CA GLU A 213 -16.92 -4.85 3.45
C GLU A 213 -16.76 -4.58 4.96
N MET A 214 -15.53 -4.29 5.40
CA MET A 214 -15.13 -4.12 6.80
C MET A 214 -14.63 -2.70 7.10
N LEU A 215 -15.04 -1.69 6.33
CA LEU A 215 -14.67 -0.30 6.58
C LEU A 215 -15.19 0.19 7.93
N ASP A 216 -16.41 -0.22 8.33
CA ASP A 216 -16.86 -0.02 9.69
C ASP A 216 -16.06 -0.91 10.66
N PRO A 217 -15.43 -0.34 11.70
CA PRO A 217 -14.67 -1.08 12.70
C PRO A 217 -15.45 -2.21 13.38
N ALA A 218 -16.77 -2.06 13.56
CA ALA A 218 -17.61 -3.09 14.15
C ALA A 218 -17.64 -4.37 13.30
N ALA A 219 -17.54 -4.27 11.97
CA ALA A 219 -17.51 -5.42 11.07
C ALA A 219 -16.25 -6.28 11.24
N ARG A 220 -15.20 -5.75 11.93
CA ARG A 220 -13.96 -6.45 12.25
C ARG A 220 -13.99 -7.21 13.57
N GLY A 221 -15.15 -7.23 14.26
CA GLY A 221 -15.33 -7.90 15.54
C GLY A 221 -14.82 -7.10 16.75
N TRP A 222 -14.52 -5.82 16.57
CA TRP A 222 -14.17 -4.94 17.67
C TRP A 222 -15.44 -4.51 18.40
N LYS A 223 -15.48 -4.89 19.66
CA LYS A 223 -16.57 -4.53 20.58
C LYS A 223 -16.16 -3.37 21.47
#